data_78801afb73d9dfafcfb1dde224e56c98
#
_entry.id   78801afb73d9dfafcfb1dde224e56c98
#
_cell.length_a   1.000
_cell.length_b   1.000
_cell.length_c   1.000
_cell.angle_alpha   90.00
_cell.angle_beta   90.00
_cell.angle_gamma   90.00
#
_symmetry.space_group_name_H-M   'P 1'
#
loop_
_entity.id
_entity.type
_entity.pdbx_description
1 polymer ?
#
loop_
_entity_poly.entity_id
_entity_poly.type
_entity_poly.pdbx_seq_one_letter_code
_entity_poly.pdbx_strand_id
1 'polypeptide(L)'
;MKFYLTTPIYYVNAAPHLGHTYTTIAADTIKRFKTMQGNDAVLTTGTDEHGQKIERAAAAAGKTPQEFTDIVAAEFRNQWETLGLAIDRFERTTSEKHAKVVQDLFLRCKRNGYVYKGSYTGQYCVSCELYVSEAKPGDPCPDCGRRAFRRSRTIS
;
A
#
# COMPACT_ATOMS: atom_id res chain seq x y z
N MET A 1 -20.42 -11.37 -18.45
CA MET A 1 -19.13 -11.93 -18.05
C MET A 1 -18.65 -11.17 -16.80
N LYS A 2 -17.90 -11.83 -15.88
CA LYS A 2 -17.31 -11.11 -14.74
C LYS A 2 -16.10 -10.32 -15.19
N PHE A 3 -15.99 -9.07 -14.74
CA PHE A 3 -14.87 -8.20 -14.99
C PHE A 3 -14.36 -7.62 -13.66
N TYR A 4 -13.11 -7.87 -13.32
CA TYR A 4 -12.51 -7.42 -12.08
C TYR A 4 -11.39 -6.40 -12.36
N LEU A 5 -11.44 -5.28 -11.64
CA LEU A 5 -10.53 -4.16 -11.81
C LEU A 5 -10.00 -3.72 -10.44
N THR A 6 -8.71 -3.41 -10.37
CA THR A 6 -8.09 -2.84 -9.16
C THR A 6 -7.34 -1.56 -9.49
N THR A 7 -7.25 -0.67 -8.52
CA THR A 7 -6.21 0.37 -8.48
C THR A 7 -5.01 -0.14 -7.67
N PRO A 8 -3.86 0.54 -7.68
CA PRO A 8 -2.90 0.43 -6.59
C PRO A 8 -3.57 0.75 -5.25
N ILE A 9 -3.11 0.14 -4.17
CA ILE A 9 -3.47 0.59 -2.83
C ILE A 9 -2.60 1.81 -2.46
N TYR A 10 -3.19 2.79 -1.79
CA TYR A 10 -2.55 4.09 -1.57
C TYR A 10 -1.91 4.18 -0.19
N TYR A 11 -0.69 4.72 -0.11
CA TYR A 11 -0.05 5.05 1.16
C TYR A 11 -0.83 6.11 1.92
N VAL A 12 -1.07 5.86 3.19
CA VAL A 12 -1.78 6.78 4.10
C VAL A 12 -0.83 7.65 4.93
N ASN A 13 0.30 8.03 4.39
CA ASN A 13 1.26 8.93 5.04
C ASN A 13 0.90 10.42 4.90
N ALA A 14 -0.10 10.74 4.09
CA ALA A 14 -0.67 12.07 3.88
C ALA A 14 -2.10 11.96 3.35
N ALA A 15 -2.83 13.07 3.36
CA ALA A 15 -4.16 13.19 2.76
C ALA A 15 -4.15 12.81 1.26
N PRO A 16 -5.30 12.34 0.72
CA PRO A 16 -5.42 12.06 -0.71
C PRO A 16 -5.13 13.30 -1.56
N HIS A 17 -4.52 13.09 -2.71
CA HIS A 17 -4.15 14.14 -3.65
C HIS A 17 -4.59 13.80 -5.09
N LEU A 18 -4.41 14.76 -6.00
CA LEU A 18 -4.88 14.66 -7.38
C LEU A 18 -4.38 13.39 -8.12
N GLY A 19 -3.17 12.91 -7.83
CA GLY A 19 -2.65 11.67 -8.41
C GLY A 19 -3.48 10.44 -8.05
N HIS A 20 -3.90 10.32 -6.79
CA HIS A 20 -4.80 9.26 -6.33
C HIS A 20 -6.18 9.36 -7.01
N THR A 21 -6.70 10.58 -7.08
CA THR A 21 -7.98 10.89 -7.74
C THR A 21 -7.97 10.51 -9.22
N TYR A 22 -6.92 10.87 -9.94
CA TYR A 22 -6.76 10.54 -11.36
C TYR A 22 -6.82 9.03 -11.61
N THR A 23 -6.05 8.26 -10.87
CA THR A 23 -5.99 6.80 -11.01
C THR A 23 -7.35 6.16 -10.71
N THR A 24 -8.03 6.63 -9.65
CA THR A 24 -9.32 6.06 -9.25
C THR A 24 -10.44 6.44 -10.21
N ILE A 25 -10.46 7.67 -10.74
CA ILE A 25 -11.42 8.10 -11.78
C ILE A 25 -11.24 7.26 -13.05
N ALA A 26 -9.99 7.04 -13.48
CA ALA A 26 -9.73 6.20 -14.65
C ALA A 26 -10.26 4.78 -14.47
N ALA A 27 -10.05 4.19 -13.29
CA ALA A 27 -10.58 2.87 -12.97
C ALA A 27 -12.12 2.84 -12.91
N ASP A 28 -12.75 3.83 -12.28
CA ASP A 28 -14.22 3.95 -12.23
C ASP A 28 -14.81 4.11 -13.65
N THR A 29 -14.18 4.90 -14.50
CA THR A 29 -14.59 5.07 -15.90
C THR A 29 -14.58 3.74 -16.64
N ILE A 30 -13.53 2.93 -16.50
CA ILE A 30 -13.44 1.60 -17.10
C ILE A 30 -14.52 0.68 -16.54
N LYS A 31 -14.73 0.69 -15.21
CA LYS A 31 -15.80 -0.10 -14.58
C LYS A 31 -17.17 0.25 -15.17
N ARG A 32 -17.51 1.56 -15.21
CA ARG A 32 -18.79 2.03 -15.76
C ARG A 32 -18.96 1.60 -17.22
N PHE A 33 -17.93 1.76 -18.03
CA PHE A 33 -17.95 1.31 -19.43
C PHE A 33 -18.18 -0.20 -19.55
N LYS A 34 -17.51 -1.01 -18.73
CA LYS A 34 -17.73 -2.47 -18.71
C LYS A 34 -19.12 -2.86 -18.25
N THR A 35 -19.67 -2.15 -17.27
CA THR A 35 -21.06 -2.34 -16.82
C THR A 35 -22.06 -2.01 -17.95
N MET A 36 -21.86 -0.93 -18.68
CA MET A 36 -22.69 -0.57 -19.84
C MET A 36 -22.64 -1.62 -20.95
N GLN A 37 -21.53 -2.36 -21.06
CA GLN A 37 -21.40 -3.51 -21.98
C GLN A 37 -22.06 -4.80 -21.45
N GLY A 38 -22.79 -4.75 -20.33
CA GLY A 38 -23.48 -5.90 -19.74
C GLY A 38 -22.58 -6.82 -18.91
N ASN A 39 -21.39 -6.37 -18.51
CA ASN A 39 -20.53 -7.14 -17.60
C ASN A 39 -20.91 -6.91 -16.14
N ASP A 40 -20.70 -7.93 -15.31
CA ASP A 40 -20.68 -7.83 -13.85
C ASP A 40 -19.29 -7.31 -13.42
N ALA A 41 -19.16 -5.97 -13.39
CA ALA A 41 -17.88 -5.30 -13.17
C ALA A 41 -17.70 -4.91 -11.69
N VAL A 42 -16.58 -5.30 -11.10
CA VAL A 42 -16.21 -5.01 -9.71
C VAL A 42 -14.92 -4.22 -9.66
N LEU A 43 -14.92 -3.08 -8.96
CA LEU A 43 -13.75 -2.24 -8.70
C LEU A 43 -13.34 -2.36 -7.24
N THR A 44 -12.08 -2.73 -7.01
CA THR A 44 -11.44 -2.75 -5.70
C THR A 44 -10.32 -1.72 -5.65
N THR A 45 -10.30 -0.92 -4.59
CA THR A 45 -9.20 -0.03 -4.20
C THR A 45 -8.90 -0.21 -2.73
N GLY A 46 -7.96 0.54 -2.17
CA GLY A 46 -7.66 0.44 -0.75
C GLY A 46 -6.49 1.29 -0.30
N THR A 47 -6.07 1.05 0.92
CA THR A 47 -4.96 1.75 1.57
C THR A 47 -3.87 0.80 2.02
N ASP A 48 -2.61 1.22 1.81
CA ASP A 48 -1.41 0.56 2.32
C ASP A 48 -1.01 1.25 3.63
N GLU A 49 -1.19 0.53 4.75
CA GLU A 49 -1.22 1.10 6.10
C GLU A 49 -0.04 0.66 6.98
N HIS A 50 0.98 0.04 6.41
CA HIS A 50 2.17 -0.43 7.12
C HIS A 50 3.44 0.32 6.69
N GLY A 51 4.47 0.24 7.53
CA GLY A 51 5.81 0.71 7.23
C GLY A 51 6.24 1.96 7.99
N GLN A 52 7.55 2.23 7.94
CA GLN A 52 8.19 3.31 8.71
C GLN A 52 7.69 4.72 8.35
N LYS A 53 7.21 4.92 7.13
CA LYS A 53 6.64 6.21 6.73
C LYS A 53 5.38 6.53 7.51
N ILE A 54 4.52 5.53 7.69
CA ILE A 54 3.29 5.64 8.47
C ILE A 54 3.60 5.89 9.95
N GLU A 55 4.53 5.11 10.54
CA GLU A 55 4.96 5.32 11.93
C GLU A 55 5.47 6.74 12.17
N ARG A 56 6.28 7.26 11.26
CA ARG A 56 6.81 8.64 11.36
C ARG A 56 5.72 9.70 11.23
N ALA A 57 4.78 9.53 10.28
CA ALA A 57 3.67 10.44 10.09
C ALA A 57 2.73 10.44 11.30
N ALA A 58 2.42 9.28 11.84
CA ALA A 58 1.63 9.13 13.05
C ALA A 58 2.28 9.80 14.27
N ALA A 59 3.58 9.55 14.49
CA ALA A 59 4.35 10.17 15.57
C ALA A 59 4.38 11.70 15.45
N ALA A 60 4.59 12.22 14.23
CA ALA A 60 4.56 13.66 13.97
C ALA A 60 3.17 14.29 14.23
N ALA A 61 2.09 13.52 14.06
CA ALA A 61 0.73 13.92 14.37
C ALA A 61 0.32 13.66 15.86
N GLY A 62 1.22 13.12 16.67
CA GLY A 62 0.93 12.77 18.06
C GLY A 62 -0.10 11.64 18.23
N LYS A 63 -0.13 10.70 17.29
CA LYS A 63 -1.09 9.60 17.23
C LYS A 63 -0.39 8.23 17.17
N THR A 64 -1.12 7.20 17.54
CA THR A 64 -0.71 5.83 17.23
C THR A 64 -0.82 5.58 15.72
N PRO A 65 -0.03 4.64 15.15
CA PRO A 65 -0.16 4.28 13.74
C PRO A 65 -1.59 3.89 13.34
N GLN A 66 -2.31 3.16 14.19
CA GLN A 66 -3.69 2.73 13.92
C GLN A 66 -4.65 3.94 13.86
N GLU A 67 -4.62 4.82 14.86
CA GLU A 67 -5.46 6.03 14.87
C GLU A 67 -5.19 6.93 13.67
N PHE A 68 -3.93 7.07 13.30
CA PHE A 68 -3.54 7.87 12.14
C PHE A 68 -4.06 7.27 10.83
N THR A 69 -3.87 5.97 10.63
CA THR A 69 -4.35 5.29 9.41
C THR A 69 -5.87 5.25 9.33
N ASP A 70 -6.58 5.13 10.45
CA ASP A 70 -8.05 5.19 10.49
C ASP A 70 -8.57 6.54 9.98
N ILE A 71 -7.94 7.63 10.39
CA ILE A 71 -8.31 8.99 9.95
C ILE A 71 -8.05 9.15 8.45
N VAL A 72 -6.84 8.84 7.98
CA VAL A 72 -6.48 9.06 6.57
C VAL A 72 -7.24 8.12 5.65
N ALA A 73 -7.48 6.86 6.04
CA ALA A 73 -8.31 5.94 5.25
C ALA A 73 -9.77 6.44 5.12
N ALA A 74 -10.30 7.07 6.17
CA ALA A 74 -11.62 7.72 6.11
C ALA A 74 -11.63 8.91 5.13
N GLU A 75 -10.56 9.73 5.11
CA GLU A 75 -10.42 10.83 4.14
C GLU A 75 -10.44 10.32 2.69
N PHE A 76 -9.74 9.21 2.38
CA PHE A 76 -9.80 8.57 1.07
C PHE A 76 -11.23 8.16 0.71
N ARG A 77 -11.95 7.48 1.61
CA ARG A 77 -13.34 7.06 1.36
C ARG A 77 -14.25 8.25 1.11
N ASN A 78 -14.18 9.27 1.97
CA ASN A 78 -15.00 10.48 1.85
C ASN A 78 -14.75 11.20 0.52
N GLN A 79 -13.49 11.24 0.07
CA GLN A 79 -13.17 11.83 -1.23
C GLN A 79 -13.77 11.05 -2.39
N TRP A 80 -13.69 9.71 -2.37
CA TRP A 80 -14.30 8.87 -3.40
C TRP A 80 -15.84 9.00 -3.42
N GLU A 81 -16.47 9.05 -2.28
CA GLU A 81 -17.90 9.28 -2.14
C GLU A 81 -18.31 10.67 -2.67
N THR A 82 -17.57 11.72 -2.31
CA THR A 82 -17.81 13.09 -2.77
C THR A 82 -17.71 13.21 -4.30
N LEU A 83 -16.79 12.45 -4.91
CA LEU A 83 -16.60 12.40 -6.36
C LEU A 83 -17.59 11.45 -7.06
N GLY A 84 -18.47 10.76 -6.31
CA GLY A 84 -19.44 9.81 -6.87
C GLY A 84 -18.81 8.59 -7.52
N LEU A 85 -17.62 8.15 -7.06
CA LEU A 85 -16.93 6.99 -7.61
C LEU A 85 -17.58 5.69 -7.12
N ALA A 86 -17.86 4.78 -8.05
CA ALA A 86 -18.54 3.52 -7.78
C ALA A 86 -17.58 2.40 -7.36
N ILE A 87 -16.98 2.54 -6.18
CA ILE A 87 -16.07 1.57 -5.60
C ILE A 87 -16.87 0.48 -4.88
N ASP A 88 -16.67 -0.79 -5.24
CA ASP A 88 -17.37 -1.93 -4.63
C ASP A 88 -16.64 -2.43 -3.39
N ARG A 89 -15.32 -2.34 -3.36
CA ARG A 89 -14.51 -2.83 -2.25
C ARG A 89 -13.39 -1.85 -1.93
N PHE A 90 -13.31 -1.50 -0.64
CA PHE A 90 -12.22 -0.71 -0.10
C PHE A 90 -11.46 -1.57 0.92
N GLU A 91 -10.29 -2.06 0.52
CA GLU A 91 -9.46 -2.94 1.36
C GLU A 91 -8.45 -2.11 2.15
N ARG A 92 -8.29 -2.46 3.42
CA ARG A 92 -7.29 -1.88 4.31
C ARG A 92 -6.31 -2.99 4.73
N THR A 93 -5.01 -2.74 4.59
CA THR A 93 -4.00 -3.76 4.94
C THR A 93 -3.92 -4.03 6.44
N THR A 94 -4.46 -3.13 7.30
CA THR A 94 -4.61 -3.34 8.74
C THR A 94 -5.88 -4.09 9.13
N SER A 95 -6.80 -4.35 8.19
CA SER A 95 -8.05 -5.05 8.53
C SER A 95 -7.77 -6.50 8.96
N GLU A 96 -8.56 -6.96 9.93
CA GLU A 96 -8.47 -8.33 10.44
C GLU A 96 -8.66 -9.38 9.33
N LYS A 97 -9.59 -9.11 8.41
CA LYS A 97 -9.83 -9.98 7.24
C LYS A 97 -8.58 -10.09 6.37
N HIS A 98 -7.92 -8.97 6.06
CA HIS A 98 -6.69 -8.95 5.27
C HIS A 98 -5.57 -9.72 6.00
N ALA A 99 -5.37 -9.44 7.28
CA ALA A 99 -4.36 -10.12 8.10
C ALA A 99 -4.54 -11.65 8.10
N LYS A 100 -5.77 -12.14 8.26
CA LYS A 100 -6.08 -13.58 8.22
C LYS A 100 -5.72 -14.22 6.87
N VAL A 101 -6.05 -13.55 5.77
CA VAL A 101 -5.75 -14.06 4.41
C VAL A 101 -4.24 -14.10 4.17
N VAL A 102 -3.53 -13.04 4.55
CA VAL A 102 -2.06 -12.99 4.43
C VAL A 102 -1.38 -14.08 5.25
N GLN A 103 -1.82 -14.27 6.51
CA GLN A 103 -1.29 -15.31 7.38
C GLN A 103 -1.53 -16.72 6.83
N ASP A 104 -2.73 -17.00 6.32
CA ASP A 104 -3.04 -18.31 5.72
C ASP A 104 -2.18 -18.57 4.47
N LEU A 105 -2.08 -17.59 3.58
CA LEU A 105 -1.24 -17.71 2.38
C LEU A 105 0.23 -17.92 2.74
N PHE A 106 0.76 -17.14 3.70
CA PHE A 106 2.13 -17.28 4.18
C PHE A 106 2.40 -18.67 4.74
N LEU A 107 1.49 -19.18 5.57
CA LEU A 107 1.62 -20.53 6.17
C LEU A 107 1.54 -21.62 5.11
N ARG A 108 0.72 -21.47 4.07
CA ARG A 108 0.68 -22.40 2.93
C ARG A 108 2.00 -22.40 2.17
N CYS A 109 2.55 -21.24 1.85
CA CYS A 109 3.86 -21.12 1.20
C CYS A 109 4.98 -21.72 2.04
N LYS A 110 4.96 -21.49 3.36
CA LYS A 110 5.95 -22.08 4.28
C LYS A 110 5.85 -23.61 4.33
N ARG A 111 4.64 -24.18 4.42
CA ARG A 111 4.45 -25.64 4.40
C ARG A 111 4.93 -26.29 3.11
N ASN A 112 4.83 -25.57 1.99
CA ASN A 112 5.29 -26.05 0.67
C ASN A 112 6.78 -25.77 0.42
N GLY A 113 7.54 -25.27 1.41
CA GLY A 113 8.97 -25.02 1.28
C GLY A 113 9.39 -23.78 0.52
N TYR A 114 8.42 -22.90 0.15
CA TYR A 114 8.72 -21.64 -0.58
C TYR A 114 9.16 -20.49 0.34
N VAL A 115 9.02 -20.65 1.65
CA VAL A 115 9.41 -19.64 2.65
C VAL A 115 10.37 -20.28 3.63
N TYR A 116 11.52 -19.66 3.79
CA TYR A 116 12.56 -20.07 4.75
C TYR A 116 13.16 -18.84 5.42
N LYS A 117 13.69 -19.04 6.62
CA LYS A 117 14.37 -17.99 7.37
C LYS A 117 15.76 -17.75 6.78
N GLY A 118 16.03 -16.51 6.36
CA GLY A 118 17.34 -16.08 5.86
C GLY A 118 17.79 -14.79 6.50
N SER A 119 19.05 -14.40 6.28
CA SER A 119 19.57 -13.09 6.65
C SER A 119 20.04 -12.34 5.42
N TYR A 120 19.67 -11.08 5.34
CA TYR A 120 20.10 -10.17 4.31
C TYR A 120 20.70 -8.91 4.96
N THR A 121 21.86 -8.48 4.53
CA THR A 121 22.49 -7.26 5.02
C THR A 121 22.78 -6.35 3.84
N GLY A 122 22.33 -5.10 3.93
CA GLY A 122 22.52 -4.11 2.88
C GLY A 122 22.19 -2.71 3.36
N GLN A 123 22.49 -1.70 2.54
CA GLN A 123 22.06 -0.34 2.77
C GLN A 123 20.57 -0.22 2.38
N TYR A 124 19.78 0.43 3.21
CA TYR A 124 18.34 0.57 3.00
C TYR A 124 17.94 2.04 2.88
N CYS A 125 17.32 2.40 1.77
CA CYS A 125 16.72 3.72 1.60
C CYS A 125 15.28 3.71 2.12
N VAL A 126 15.04 4.37 3.26
CA VAL A 126 13.70 4.46 3.86
C VAL A 126 12.71 5.20 2.96
N SER A 127 13.20 6.15 2.17
CA SER A 127 12.34 6.94 1.28
C SER A 127 11.81 6.16 0.09
N CYS A 128 12.66 5.31 -0.51
CA CYS A 128 12.29 4.46 -1.65
C CYS A 128 11.86 3.06 -1.21
N GLU A 129 12.03 2.71 0.08
CA GLU A 129 11.78 1.38 0.63
C GLU A 129 12.55 0.29 -0.12
N LEU A 130 13.80 0.62 -0.49
CA LEU A 130 14.65 -0.18 -1.36
C LEU A 130 15.97 -0.52 -0.67
N TYR A 131 16.40 -1.79 -0.79
CA TYR A 131 17.77 -2.18 -0.49
C TYR A 131 18.68 -1.86 -1.67
N VAL A 132 19.80 -1.19 -1.41
CA VAL A 132 20.80 -0.87 -2.41
C VAL A 132 22.04 -1.74 -2.15
N SER A 133 22.15 -2.83 -2.88
CA SER A 133 23.14 -3.90 -2.61
C SER A 133 24.58 -3.43 -2.75
N GLU A 134 24.86 -2.46 -3.63
CA GLU A 134 26.22 -1.99 -3.93
C GLU A 134 26.58 -0.67 -3.24
N ALA A 135 25.65 -0.06 -2.51
CA ALA A 135 25.88 1.22 -1.85
C ALA A 135 26.70 1.06 -0.58
N LYS A 136 27.65 1.97 -0.36
CA LYS A 136 28.39 2.12 0.89
C LYS A 136 27.60 2.98 1.89
N PRO A 137 27.89 2.87 3.20
CA PRO A 137 27.31 3.76 4.19
C PRO A 137 27.57 5.23 3.84
N GLY A 138 26.49 6.02 3.70
CA GLY A 138 26.55 7.44 3.35
C GLY A 138 26.44 7.76 1.85
N ASP A 139 26.42 6.76 0.98
CA ASP A 139 26.16 6.99 -0.44
C ASP A 139 24.73 7.51 -0.66
N PRO A 140 24.49 8.36 -1.67
CA PRO A 140 23.15 8.76 -2.04
C PRO A 140 22.36 7.58 -2.65
N CYS A 141 21.06 7.53 -2.37
CA CYS A 141 20.19 6.58 -3.04
C CYS A 141 20.16 6.86 -4.55
N PRO A 142 20.37 5.85 -5.42
CA PRO A 142 20.36 6.04 -6.86
C PRO A 142 19.03 6.56 -7.39
N ASP A 143 17.90 6.20 -6.74
CA ASP A 143 16.57 6.58 -7.22
C ASP A 143 16.13 7.98 -6.75
N CYS A 144 16.43 8.36 -5.49
CA CYS A 144 15.93 9.61 -4.94
C CYS A 144 17.01 10.60 -4.50
N GLY A 145 18.29 10.26 -4.62
CA GLY A 145 19.44 11.10 -4.21
C GLY A 145 19.55 11.36 -2.71
N ARG A 146 18.68 10.85 -1.88
CA ARG A 146 18.70 11.08 -0.42
C ARG A 146 19.78 10.25 0.24
N ARG A 147 20.53 10.88 1.15
CA ARG A 147 21.65 10.24 1.89
C ARG A 147 21.21 9.46 3.13
N ALA A 148 19.93 9.24 3.36
CA ALA A 148 19.42 8.58 4.55
C ALA A 148 19.39 7.06 4.38
N PHE A 149 20.56 6.43 4.37
CA PHE A 149 20.66 4.98 4.45
C PHE A 149 20.65 4.53 5.92
N ARG A 150 19.76 3.64 6.24
CA ARG A 150 19.76 2.90 7.50
C ARG A 150 20.28 1.50 7.22
N ARG A 151 21.32 1.07 7.93
CA ARG A 151 21.75 -0.33 7.90
C ARG A 151 20.63 -1.18 8.48
N SER A 152 19.99 -2.00 7.66
CA SER A 152 18.96 -2.91 8.13
C SER A 152 19.59 -4.21 8.60
N ARG A 153 19.08 -4.74 9.69
CA ARG A 153 19.39 -6.10 10.14
C ARG A 153 18.31 -7.03 9.60
N THR A 154 18.77 -8.15 9.06
CA THR A 154 18.04 -9.42 8.88
C THR A 154 16.53 -9.33 8.64
N ILE A 155 16.13 -9.68 7.46
CA ILE A 155 14.75 -10.11 7.17
C ILE A 155 14.66 -11.60 7.57
N SER A 156 13.87 -11.86 8.56
CA SER A 156 13.53 -13.24 8.93
C SER A 156 12.11 -13.51 8.49
#